data_83e86f735bdf9cb996241ac17c0ee334
#
_entry.id   83e86f735bdf9cb996241ac17c0ee334
#
_cell.length_a   1.000
_cell.length_b   1.000
_cell.length_c   1.000
_cell.angle_alpha   90.00
_cell.angle_beta   90.00
_cell.angle_gamma   90.00
#
_symmetry.space_group_name_H-M   'P 1'
#
loop_
_entity.id
_entity.type
_entity.pdbx_description
1 polymer ?
#
loop_
_entity_poly.entity_id
_entity_poly.type
_entity_poly.pdbx_seq_one_letter_code
_entity_poly.pdbx_strand_id
1 'polypeptide(L)'
;MSQNISLEEIKKFWPKDAPDINNVQKYVSKYKNEKIVIKYGGNVLIDRDVFDNFILDINILNKLGLSVIIVHGGGPRIKRELDKKKIESKFIDGLRVTDKNIINVVEEVLINFNNDIVSNLKKLGSKAVSFHTKENNIIEVMSEREELGYVGIPNKINSQLIENSIDQNQIPIVAPLGLGANQQTYNINGDTAASAIAKKLKSRRLLLMTNVEGVYDDQKKLISEIKPLDLENLIKWKVVQGGMIPKIQNCVDAVENGVRGVVILDGRKLHSILHEIFSDQGSGTLIRE
;
A
#
# COMPACT_ATOMS: atom_id res chain seq x y z
N MET A 1 -24.32 6.76 6.86
CA MET A 1 -24.99 7.64 5.86
C MET A 1 -23.88 8.47 5.21
N SER A 2 -23.50 8.20 3.96
CA SER A 2 -22.58 9.05 3.22
C SER A 2 -23.30 10.36 2.92
N GLN A 3 -22.92 11.45 3.60
CA GLN A 3 -23.33 12.79 3.20
C GLN A 3 -22.84 12.99 1.76
N ASN A 4 -23.76 13.32 0.84
CA ASN A 4 -23.38 13.78 -0.49
C ASN A 4 -22.69 15.13 -0.31
N ILE A 5 -21.36 15.11 -0.25
CA ILE A 5 -20.57 16.33 -0.16
C ILE A 5 -20.76 17.14 -1.45
N SER A 6 -21.05 18.42 -1.34
CA SER A 6 -21.27 19.28 -2.51
C SER A 6 -19.95 19.63 -3.20
N LEU A 7 -20.00 19.95 -4.50
CA LEU A 7 -18.81 20.41 -5.23
C LEU A 7 -18.16 21.65 -4.60
N GLU A 8 -18.96 22.56 -4.06
CA GLU A 8 -18.47 23.76 -3.37
C GLU A 8 -17.71 23.43 -2.08
N GLU A 9 -18.10 22.36 -1.38
CA GLU A 9 -17.36 21.87 -0.21
C GLU A 9 -16.07 21.19 -0.63
N ILE A 10 -16.09 20.39 -1.73
CA ILE A 10 -14.91 19.73 -2.25
C ILE A 10 -13.87 20.76 -2.71
N LYS A 11 -14.27 21.82 -3.40
CA LYS A 11 -13.37 22.92 -3.85
C LYS A 11 -12.53 23.51 -2.72
N LYS A 12 -13.04 23.55 -1.48
CA LYS A 12 -12.33 24.14 -0.34
C LYS A 12 -11.06 23.40 0.06
N PHE A 13 -10.96 22.11 -0.27
CA PHE A 13 -9.81 21.27 0.09
C PHE A 13 -9.19 20.52 -1.09
N TRP A 14 -9.69 20.73 -2.31
CA TRP A 14 -9.17 20.09 -3.52
C TRP A 14 -7.87 20.73 -3.97
N PRO A 15 -6.77 19.98 -4.14
CA PRO A 15 -5.50 20.53 -4.58
C PRO A 15 -5.56 21.08 -6.01
N LYS A 16 -4.75 22.11 -6.30
CA LYS A 16 -4.70 22.73 -7.64
C LYS A 16 -4.17 21.78 -8.72
N ASP A 17 -3.20 20.93 -8.33
CA ASP A 17 -2.54 19.98 -9.25
C ASP A 17 -3.23 18.60 -9.25
N ALA A 18 -4.41 18.49 -8.66
CA ALA A 18 -5.24 17.29 -8.69
C ALA A 18 -6.10 17.25 -9.99
N PRO A 19 -6.71 16.08 -10.33
CA PRO A 19 -7.61 15.97 -11.47
C PRO A 19 -8.77 16.97 -11.46
N ASP A 20 -9.43 17.14 -12.62
CA ASP A 20 -10.59 18.02 -12.72
C ASP A 20 -11.68 17.63 -11.72
N ILE A 21 -12.01 18.56 -10.83
CA ILE A 21 -13.00 18.39 -9.76
C ILE A 21 -14.39 18.02 -10.29
N ASN A 22 -14.73 18.44 -11.51
CA ASN A 22 -16.05 18.16 -12.11
C ASN A 22 -16.30 16.67 -12.31
N ASN A 23 -15.23 15.86 -12.39
CA ASN A 23 -15.32 14.43 -12.54
C ASN A 23 -15.42 13.67 -11.20
N VAL A 24 -15.14 14.32 -10.07
CA VAL A 24 -15.04 13.67 -8.76
C VAL A 24 -16.28 12.88 -8.39
N GLN A 25 -17.47 13.44 -8.59
CA GLN A 25 -18.73 12.77 -8.23
C GLN A 25 -18.96 11.48 -9.03
N LYS A 26 -18.57 11.43 -10.32
CA LYS A 26 -18.63 10.23 -11.15
C LYS A 26 -17.81 9.11 -10.53
N TYR A 27 -16.59 9.41 -10.09
CA TYR A 27 -15.68 8.41 -9.50
C TYR A 27 -16.04 8.04 -8.07
N VAL A 28 -16.47 8.99 -7.25
CA VAL A 28 -16.99 8.69 -5.90
C VAL A 28 -18.13 7.66 -5.99
N SER A 29 -19.06 7.84 -6.93
CA SER A 29 -20.13 6.87 -7.18
C SER A 29 -19.61 5.50 -7.61
N LYS A 30 -18.57 5.47 -8.46
CA LYS A 30 -17.91 4.23 -8.93
C LYS A 30 -17.24 3.44 -7.79
N TYR A 31 -16.71 4.14 -6.78
CA TYR A 31 -16.03 3.53 -5.64
C TYR A 31 -16.90 3.40 -4.39
N LYS A 32 -18.17 3.76 -4.48
CA LYS A 32 -19.12 3.62 -3.36
C LYS A 32 -19.21 2.16 -2.90
N ASN A 33 -19.04 1.93 -1.60
CA ASN A 33 -19.02 0.59 -0.96
C ASN A 33 -17.87 -0.33 -1.44
N GLU A 34 -16.90 0.21 -2.15
CA GLU A 34 -15.74 -0.52 -2.63
C GLU A 34 -14.54 -0.23 -1.74
N LYS A 35 -13.66 -1.20 -1.58
CA LYS A 35 -12.44 -1.09 -0.77
C LYS A 35 -11.24 -0.77 -1.67
N ILE A 36 -10.39 0.15 -1.21
CA ILE A 36 -9.15 0.53 -1.88
C ILE A 36 -8.01 0.28 -0.90
N VAL A 37 -7.11 -0.64 -1.23
CA VAL A 37 -5.89 -0.88 -0.46
C VAL A 37 -4.76 -0.09 -1.09
N ILE A 38 -4.04 0.70 -0.30
CA ILE A 38 -2.93 1.53 -0.75
C ILE A 38 -1.68 1.11 0.01
N LYS A 39 -0.69 0.61 -0.72
CA LYS A 39 0.63 0.34 -0.16
C LYS A 39 1.52 1.57 -0.32
N TYR A 40 1.88 2.19 0.77
CA TYR A 40 2.81 3.32 0.84
C TYR A 40 4.22 2.82 1.21
N GLY A 41 5.17 2.91 0.27
CA GLY A 41 6.48 2.29 0.47
C GLY A 41 7.56 2.76 -0.48
N GLY A 42 8.78 2.25 -0.31
CA GLY A 42 9.95 2.65 -1.08
C GLY A 42 10.64 3.90 -0.52
N ASN A 43 11.43 4.60 -1.35
CA ASN A 43 12.18 5.78 -0.94
C ASN A 43 11.30 7.00 -0.64
N VAL A 44 10.04 6.98 -1.05
CA VAL A 44 9.04 8.02 -0.72
C VAL A 44 8.79 8.17 0.80
N LEU A 45 9.22 7.20 1.60
CA LEU A 45 9.04 7.20 3.07
C LEU A 45 9.94 8.19 3.82
N ILE A 46 10.93 8.76 3.18
CA ILE A 46 11.93 9.65 3.83
C ILE A 46 11.79 11.11 3.39
N ASP A 47 11.04 11.39 2.34
CA ASP A 47 10.75 12.72 1.86
C ASP A 47 9.53 13.29 2.59
N ARG A 48 9.70 14.45 3.23
CA ARG A 48 8.66 15.06 4.05
C ARG A 48 7.51 15.60 3.21
N ASP A 49 7.80 16.24 2.09
CA ASP A 49 6.78 16.84 1.23
C ASP A 49 5.94 15.76 0.56
N VAL A 50 6.58 14.67 0.12
CA VAL A 50 5.91 13.49 -0.42
C VAL A 50 5.00 12.84 0.63
N PHE A 51 5.48 12.75 1.88
CA PHE A 51 4.67 12.23 2.98
C PHE A 51 3.46 13.11 3.27
N ASP A 52 3.63 14.43 3.36
CA ASP A 52 2.55 15.36 3.66
C ASP A 52 1.49 15.37 2.53
N ASN A 53 1.90 15.26 1.26
CA ASN A 53 0.99 15.09 0.12
C ASN A 53 0.23 13.76 0.19
N PHE A 54 0.91 12.66 0.53
CA PHE A 54 0.26 11.37 0.75
C PHE A 54 -0.84 11.47 1.83
N ILE A 55 -0.53 12.05 2.99
CA ILE A 55 -1.49 12.24 4.09
C ILE A 55 -2.69 13.10 3.65
N LEU A 56 -2.43 14.15 2.86
CA LEU A 56 -3.48 14.99 2.29
C LEU A 56 -4.40 14.20 1.36
N ASP A 57 -3.85 13.43 0.42
CA ASP A 57 -4.62 12.61 -0.52
C ASP A 57 -5.51 11.60 0.22
N ILE A 58 -4.97 10.89 1.21
CA ILE A 58 -5.73 9.94 2.02
C ILE A 58 -6.86 10.63 2.79
N ASN A 59 -6.59 11.81 3.37
CA ASN A 59 -7.61 12.60 4.05
C ASN A 59 -8.74 13.04 3.08
N ILE A 60 -8.38 13.40 1.84
CA ILE A 60 -9.37 13.76 0.80
C ILE A 60 -10.24 12.54 0.46
N LEU A 61 -9.65 11.36 0.19
CA LEU A 61 -10.41 10.15 -0.10
C LEU A 61 -11.39 9.81 1.04
N ASN A 62 -10.95 9.91 2.28
CA ASN A 62 -11.81 9.66 3.44
C ASN A 62 -12.96 10.68 3.56
N LYS A 63 -12.67 11.98 3.34
CA LYS A 63 -13.71 13.03 3.32
C LYS A 63 -14.75 12.81 2.22
N LEU A 64 -14.35 12.24 1.09
CA LEU A 64 -15.23 11.86 -0.01
C LEU A 64 -16.01 10.57 0.27
N GLY A 65 -15.80 9.93 1.42
CA GLY A 65 -16.49 8.71 1.82
C GLY A 65 -15.96 7.43 1.17
N LEU A 66 -14.73 7.44 0.65
CA LEU A 66 -14.10 6.24 0.10
C LEU A 66 -13.48 5.39 1.22
N SER A 67 -13.67 4.06 1.13
CA SER A 67 -13.11 3.11 2.09
C SER A 67 -11.67 2.78 1.71
N VAL A 68 -10.71 3.44 2.36
CA VAL A 68 -9.27 3.26 2.12
C VAL A 68 -8.61 2.51 3.26
N ILE A 69 -7.73 1.59 2.94
CA ILE A 69 -6.88 0.84 3.86
C ILE A 69 -5.42 1.10 3.48
N ILE A 70 -4.61 1.52 4.44
CA ILE A 70 -3.21 1.81 4.19
C ILE A 70 -2.34 0.68 4.72
N VAL A 71 -1.46 0.16 3.88
CA VAL A 71 -0.36 -0.72 4.31
C VAL A 71 0.94 0.01 4.05
N HIS A 72 1.69 0.35 5.09
CA HIS A 72 2.93 1.09 4.88
C HIS A 72 4.15 0.16 4.81
N GLY A 73 5.23 0.62 4.18
CA GLY A 73 6.54 -0.01 4.27
C GLY A 73 7.38 0.59 5.40
N GLY A 74 8.68 0.25 5.42
CA GLY A 74 9.60 0.78 6.43
C GLY A 74 11.07 0.69 6.05
N GLY A 75 11.40 0.11 4.89
CA GLY A 75 12.77 -0.23 4.50
C GLY A 75 13.83 0.85 4.77
N PRO A 76 13.67 2.08 4.26
CA PRO A 76 14.63 3.17 4.50
C PRO A 76 14.71 3.61 5.97
N ARG A 77 13.60 3.63 6.69
CA ARG A 77 13.56 3.98 8.13
C ARG A 77 14.23 2.90 8.97
N ILE A 78 13.97 1.62 8.66
CA ILE A 78 14.62 0.47 9.29
C ILE A 78 16.13 0.52 9.05
N LYS A 79 16.56 0.72 7.78
CA LYS A 79 17.98 0.84 7.46
C LYS A 79 18.65 1.93 8.29
N ARG A 80 18.09 3.13 8.33
CA ARG A 80 18.63 4.26 9.10
C ARG A 80 18.78 3.91 10.59
N GLU A 81 17.81 3.20 11.17
CA GLU A 81 17.88 2.85 12.60
C GLU A 81 18.88 1.73 12.89
N LEU A 82 19.00 0.74 11.99
CA LEU A 82 20.05 -0.29 12.06
C LEU A 82 21.45 0.30 11.92
N ASP A 83 21.63 1.24 10.98
CA ASP A 83 22.90 1.95 10.77
C ASP A 83 23.33 2.72 12.05
N LYS A 84 22.40 3.42 12.72
CA LYS A 84 22.67 4.09 14.01
C LYS A 84 23.10 3.13 15.10
N LYS A 85 22.50 1.93 15.14
CA LYS A 85 22.82 0.87 16.10
C LYS A 85 24.04 0.04 15.67
N LYS A 86 24.66 0.34 14.51
CA LYS A 86 25.80 -0.39 13.92
C LYS A 86 25.48 -1.88 13.67
N ILE A 87 24.22 -2.17 13.30
CA ILE A 87 23.75 -3.52 12.96
C ILE A 87 23.73 -3.64 11.44
N GLU A 88 24.50 -4.60 10.91
CA GLU A 88 24.50 -4.91 9.49
C GLU A 88 23.18 -5.57 9.07
N SER A 89 22.73 -5.23 7.87
CA SER A 89 21.50 -5.77 7.29
C SER A 89 21.79 -6.40 5.94
N LYS A 90 21.45 -7.68 5.80
CA LYS A 90 21.59 -8.45 4.56
C LYS A 90 20.23 -8.66 3.90
N PHE A 91 20.26 -8.90 2.60
CA PHE A 91 19.07 -9.20 1.81
C PHE A 91 19.28 -10.46 0.99
N ILE A 92 18.27 -11.31 0.91
CA ILE A 92 18.19 -12.48 0.03
C ILE A 92 16.90 -12.32 -0.79
N ASP A 93 17.00 -12.37 -2.09
CA ASP A 93 15.87 -12.20 -3.03
C ASP A 93 14.99 -10.95 -2.76
N GLY A 94 15.63 -9.86 -2.33
CA GLY A 94 14.93 -8.62 -1.98
C GLY A 94 14.25 -8.61 -0.60
N LEU A 95 14.32 -9.70 0.15
CA LEU A 95 13.82 -9.81 1.53
C LEU A 95 14.95 -9.56 2.52
N ARG A 96 14.69 -8.79 3.57
CA ARG A 96 15.65 -8.50 4.62
C ARG A 96 15.82 -9.72 5.52
N VAL A 97 17.02 -10.28 5.61
CA VAL A 97 17.35 -11.27 6.64
C VAL A 97 17.13 -10.62 8.01
N THR A 98 16.28 -11.21 8.82
CA THR A 98 15.77 -10.60 10.04
C THR A 98 16.00 -11.55 11.20
N ASP A 99 17.14 -11.41 11.86
CA ASP A 99 17.46 -12.16 13.10
C ASP A 99 16.72 -11.58 14.31
N LYS A 100 16.96 -12.16 15.50
CA LYS A 100 16.32 -11.76 16.75
C LYS A 100 16.62 -10.31 17.16
N ASN A 101 17.78 -9.77 16.82
CA ASN A 101 18.14 -8.40 17.13
C ASN A 101 17.47 -7.44 16.13
N ILE A 102 17.46 -7.82 14.85
CA ILE A 102 16.87 -7.03 13.77
C ILE A 102 15.36 -6.95 13.92
N ILE A 103 14.67 -8.05 14.29
CA ILE A 103 13.18 -8.02 14.40
C ILE A 103 12.71 -7.02 15.46
N ASN A 104 13.42 -6.85 16.57
CA ASN A 104 13.08 -5.88 17.60
C ASN A 104 13.14 -4.44 17.04
N VAL A 105 14.19 -4.13 16.27
CA VAL A 105 14.34 -2.82 15.62
C VAL A 105 13.26 -2.61 14.53
N VAL A 106 13.00 -3.63 13.75
CA VAL A 106 11.96 -3.62 12.69
C VAL A 106 10.59 -3.34 13.30
N GLU A 107 10.23 -4.07 14.36
CA GLU A 107 8.94 -3.90 15.05
C GLU A 107 8.78 -2.47 15.59
N GLU A 108 9.78 -1.98 16.32
CA GLU A 108 9.78 -0.62 16.89
C GLU A 108 9.61 0.45 15.79
N VAL A 109 10.41 0.38 14.72
CA VAL A 109 10.39 1.34 13.63
C VAL A 109 9.07 1.34 12.88
N LEU A 110 8.51 0.15 12.61
CA LEU A 110 7.24 0.02 11.88
C LEU A 110 6.06 0.50 12.73
N ILE A 111 6.03 0.19 14.03
CA ILE A 111 4.99 0.70 14.94
C ILE A 111 5.07 2.22 15.06
N ASN A 112 6.25 2.78 15.24
CA ASN A 112 6.42 4.24 15.32
C ASN A 112 5.96 4.92 14.04
N PHE A 113 6.29 4.36 12.87
CA PHE A 113 5.84 4.93 11.61
C PHE A 113 4.32 4.79 11.40
N ASN A 114 3.72 3.68 11.83
CA ASN A 114 2.27 3.50 11.85
C ASN A 114 1.60 4.62 12.66
N ASN A 115 2.10 4.88 13.85
CA ASN A 115 1.59 5.94 14.73
C ASN A 115 1.80 7.34 14.14
N ASP A 116 2.91 7.59 13.41
CA ASP A 116 3.13 8.85 12.68
C ASP A 116 2.01 9.09 11.66
N ILE A 117 1.67 8.08 10.84
CA ILE A 117 0.61 8.17 9.83
C ILE A 117 -0.74 8.44 10.52
N VAL A 118 -1.09 7.66 11.53
CA VAL A 118 -2.34 7.82 12.30
C VAL A 118 -2.45 9.22 12.89
N SER A 119 -1.38 9.71 13.53
CA SER A 119 -1.34 11.04 14.15
C SER A 119 -1.54 12.17 13.12
N ASN A 120 -0.88 12.08 11.95
CA ASN A 120 -1.01 13.11 10.92
C ASN A 120 -2.41 13.12 10.27
N LEU A 121 -3.01 11.97 10.04
CA LEU A 121 -4.40 11.89 9.57
C LEU A 121 -5.39 12.46 10.58
N LYS A 122 -5.21 12.17 11.89
CA LYS A 122 -6.04 12.74 12.97
C LYS A 122 -5.93 14.26 13.04
N LYS A 123 -4.73 14.84 12.83
CA LYS A 123 -4.55 16.31 12.77
C LYS A 123 -5.35 16.97 11.63
N LEU A 124 -5.59 16.26 10.54
CA LEU A 124 -6.42 16.73 9.42
C LEU A 124 -7.93 16.44 9.62
N GLY A 125 -8.32 15.85 10.77
CA GLY A 125 -9.70 15.56 11.12
C GLY A 125 -10.20 14.19 10.66
N SER A 126 -9.38 13.36 10.02
CA SER A 126 -9.73 11.97 9.71
C SER A 126 -9.65 11.08 10.95
N LYS A 127 -10.51 10.08 11.02
CA LYS A 127 -10.43 9.02 12.02
C LYS A 127 -9.53 7.92 11.49
N ALA A 128 -8.37 7.69 12.10
CA ALA A 128 -7.45 6.64 11.73
C ALA A 128 -7.17 5.72 12.91
N VAL A 129 -6.94 4.44 12.63
CA VAL A 129 -6.71 3.39 13.64
C VAL A 129 -5.50 2.54 13.25
N SER A 130 -4.66 2.22 14.25
CA SER A 130 -3.47 1.39 14.09
C SER A 130 -3.79 -0.10 14.08
N PHE A 131 -3.08 -0.84 13.21
CA PHE A 131 -3.07 -2.30 13.16
C PHE A 131 -1.62 -2.78 13.11
N HIS A 132 -1.16 -3.41 14.18
CA HIS A 132 0.17 -4.00 14.30
C HIS A 132 0.19 -5.09 15.38
N THR A 133 1.30 -5.78 15.55
CA THR A 133 1.44 -6.95 16.44
C THR A 133 1.14 -6.67 17.93
N LYS A 134 1.32 -5.44 18.40
CA LYS A 134 1.03 -5.03 19.79
C LYS A 134 -0.37 -4.47 19.99
N GLU A 135 -1.06 -4.13 18.91
CA GLU A 135 -2.41 -3.56 18.95
C GLU A 135 -3.19 -3.94 17.69
N ASN A 136 -4.33 -4.60 17.87
CA ASN A 136 -5.21 -4.99 16.77
C ASN A 136 -4.51 -5.85 15.70
N ASN A 137 -3.72 -6.87 16.10
CA ASN A 137 -3.06 -7.74 15.12
C ASN A 137 -4.08 -8.42 14.20
N ILE A 138 -3.88 -8.25 12.90
CA ILE A 138 -4.77 -8.82 11.86
C ILE A 138 -4.08 -9.85 10.97
N ILE A 139 -2.76 -10.00 11.07
CA ILE A 139 -1.98 -10.88 10.21
C ILE A 139 -1.39 -12.02 11.04
N GLU A 140 -1.87 -13.23 10.82
CA GLU A 140 -1.18 -14.44 11.26
C GLU A 140 -0.21 -14.88 10.16
N VAL A 141 0.98 -15.30 10.53
CA VAL A 141 2.05 -15.66 9.58
C VAL A 141 2.58 -17.06 9.79
N MET A 142 3.12 -17.64 8.72
CA MET A 142 4.11 -18.71 8.75
C MET A 142 5.49 -18.15 8.46
N SER A 143 6.55 -18.82 8.92
CA SER A 143 7.92 -18.48 8.53
C SER A 143 8.08 -18.60 7.01
N GLU A 144 8.72 -17.62 6.37
CA GLU A 144 8.99 -17.64 4.93
C GLU A 144 10.02 -18.73 4.58
N ARG A 145 11.22 -18.61 5.12
CA ARG A 145 12.35 -19.55 4.97
C ARG A 145 13.26 -19.45 6.19
N GLU A 146 13.86 -20.57 6.61
CA GLU A 146 14.71 -20.62 7.80
C GLU A 146 15.87 -19.61 7.73
N GLU A 147 16.51 -19.50 6.58
CA GLU A 147 17.65 -18.61 6.33
C GLU A 147 17.32 -17.11 6.44
N LEU A 148 16.04 -16.74 6.35
CA LEU A 148 15.57 -15.37 6.51
C LEU A 148 15.26 -15.01 7.97
N GLY A 149 15.21 -15.98 8.88
CA GLY A 149 14.88 -15.80 10.28
C GLY A 149 13.43 -15.37 10.49
N TYR A 150 13.21 -14.23 11.16
CA TYR A 150 11.86 -13.71 11.47
C TYR A 150 11.23 -12.95 10.29
N VAL A 151 11.22 -13.56 9.10
CA VAL A 151 10.47 -13.09 7.94
C VAL A 151 9.27 -14.01 7.75
N GLY A 152 8.08 -13.43 7.62
CA GLY A 152 6.84 -14.18 7.54
C GLY A 152 6.05 -13.94 6.27
N ILE A 153 5.30 -14.98 5.88
CA ILE A 153 4.27 -14.93 4.83
C ILE A 153 2.91 -14.88 5.51
N PRO A 154 1.99 -13.98 5.08
CA PRO A 154 0.62 -13.98 5.57
C PRO A 154 -0.07 -15.32 5.31
N ASN A 155 -0.52 -15.98 6.39
CA ASN A 155 -1.28 -17.23 6.35
C ASN A 155 -2.78 -16.96 6.52
N LYS A 156 -3.13 -16.03 7.43
CA LYS A 156 -4.52 -15.68 7.68
C LYS A 156 -4.65 -14.18 7.95
N ILE A 157 -5.68 -13.56 7.39
CA ILE A 157 -6.03 -12.16 7.61
C ILE A 157 -7.37 -12.09 8.36
N ASN A 158 -7.38 -11.43 9.51
CA ASN A 158 -8.61 -11.09 10.22
C ASN A 158 -9.25 -9.84 9.60
N SER A 159 -9.99 -10.03 8.51
CA SER A 159 -10.65 -8.94 7.78
C SER A 159 -11.77 -8.27 8.57
N GLN A 160 -12.38 -8.98 9.54
CA GLN A 160 -13.49 -8.43 10.32
C GLN A 160 -13.10 -7.17 11.10
N LEU A 161 -11.88 -7.13 11.65
CA LEU A 161 -11.39 -5.94 12.35
C LEU A 161 -11.21 -4.74 11.41
N ILE A 162 -10.76 -4.99 10.18
CA ILE A 162 -10.64 -3.96 9.15
C ILE A 162 -12.04 -3.45 8.76
N GLU A 163 -12.96 -4.36 8.49
CA GLU A 163 -14.34 -4.04 8.08
C GLU A 163 -15.07 -3.25 9.16
N ASN A 164 -14.97 -3.66 10.41
CA ASN A 164 -15.54 -2.93 11.55
C ASN A 164 -15.01 -1.49 11.65
N SER A 165 -13.73 -1.27 11.35
CA SER A 165 -13.14 0.07 11.34
C SER A 165 -13.67 0.92 10.19
N ILE A 166 -13.81 0.33 9.00
CA ILE A 166 -14.39 1.00 7.83
C ILE A 166 -15.85 1.40 8.11
N ASP A 167 -16.64 0.53 8.71
CA ASP A 167 -18.05 0.79 9.07
C ASP A 167 -18.19 1.96 10.07
N GLN A 168 -17.15 2.18 10.88
CA GLN A 168 -17.03 3.32 11.79
C GLN A 168 -16.42 4.58 11.13
N ASN A 169 -16.25 4.55 9.80
CA ASN A 169 -15.60 5.62 9.02
C ASN A 169 -14.17 5.92 9.51
N GLN A 170 -13.44 4.88 9.90
CA GLN A 170 -12.04 4.95 10.28
C GLN A 170 -11.15 4.46 9.12
N ILE A 171 -9.94 5.00 9.03
CA ILE A 171 -8.92 4.57 8.08
C ILE A 171 -8.01 3.56 8.78
N PRO A 172 -8.04 2.26 8.41
CA PRO A 172 -7.11 1.26 8.92
C PRO A 172 -5.69 1.54 8.41
N ILE A 173 -4.72 1.66 9.33
CA ILE A 173 -3.30 1.81 9.02
C ILE A 173 -2.58 0.58 9.49
N VAL A 174 -2.07 -0.23 8.57
CA VAL A 174 -1.50 -1.55 8.84
C VAL A 174 0.01 -1.52 8.71
N ALA A 175 0.71 -1.88 9.77
CA ALA A 175 2.13 -2.19 9.71
C ALA A 175 2.33 -3.59 9.11
N PRO A 176 3.35 -3.81 8.25
CA PRO A 176 3.65 -5.12 7.67
C PRO A 176 4.36 -6.03 8.68
N LEU A 177 3.66 -6.31 9.76
CA LEU A 177 4.05 -7.20 10.86
C LEU A 177 2.95 -8.24 11.06
N GLY A 178 3.33 -9.44 11.49
CA GLY A 178 2.38 -10.48 11.84
C GLY A 178 2.85 -11.34 13.00
N LEU A 179 1.93 -12.07 13.60
CA LEU A 179 2.22 -13.00 14.67
C LEU A 179 2.24 -14.44 14.14
N GLY A 180 3.30 -15.17 14.44
CA GLY A 180 3.36 -16.62 14.27
C GLY A 180 2.57 -17.36 15.34
N ALA A 181 2.45 -18.69 15.19
CA ALA A 181 1.70 -19.55 16.12
C ALA A 181 2.15 -19.46 17.58
N ASN A 182 3.43 -19.15 17.81
CA ASN A 182 4.03 -18.96 19.12
C ASN A 182 3.97 -17.51 19.63
N GLN A 183 3.16 -16.65 19.03
CA GLN A 183 3.06 -15.22 19.32
C GLN A 183 4.36 -14.43 19.05
N GLN A 184 5.29 -15.01 18.30
CA GLN A 184 6.50 -14.32 17.86
C GLN A 184 6.18 -13.37 16.71
N THR A 185 6.69 -12.14 16.77
CA THR A 185 6.58 -11.15 15.69
C THR A 185 7.46 -11.54 14.51
N TYR A 186 6.90 -11.37 13.31
CA TYR A 186 7.58 -11.52 12.04
C TYR A 186 7.46 -10.25 11.20
N ASN A 187 8.54 -9.94 10.50
CA ASN A 187 8.59 -8.91 9.46
C ASN A 187 7.98 -9.45 8.17
N ILE A 188 7.09 -8.70 7.56
CA ILE A 188 6.44 -9.08 6.29
C ILE A 188 6.88 -8.09 5.21
N ASN A 189 7.10 -8.57 3.98
CA ASN A 189 7.26 -7.65 2.85
C ASN A 189 5.99 -6.82 2.67
N GLY A 190 6.15 -5.50 2.53
CA GLY A 190 4.99 -4.59 2.48
C GLY A 190 4.07 -4.83 1.27
N ASP A 191 4.62 -5.20 0.10
CA ASP A 191 3.81 -5.54 -1.08
C ASP A 191 3.03 -6.83 -0.84
N THR A 192 3.67 -7.84 -0.20
CA THR A 192 3.05 -9.11 0.17
C THR A 192 1.92 -8.90 1.19
N ALA A 193 2.14 -8.09 2.22
CA ALA A 193 1.12 -7.77 3.22
C ALA A 193 -0.09 -7.07 2.58
N ALA A 194 0.16 -6.06 1.74
CA ALA A 194 -0.88 -5.32 1.05
C ALA A 194 -1.69 -6.21 0.09
N SER A 195 -1.01 -7.07 -0.67
CA SER A 195 -1.64 -8.05 -1.58
C SER A 195 -2.52 -9.03 -0.81
N ALA A 196 -2.05 -9.59 0.31
CA ALA A 196 -2.83 -10.51 1.13
C ALA A 196 -4.11 -9.86 1.69
N ILE A 197 -4.00 -8.62 2.18
CA ILE A 197 -5.17 -7.85 2.66
C ILE A 197 -6.13 -7.55 1.51
N ALA A 198 -5.61 -7.08 0.36
CA ALA A 198 -6.43 -6.76 -0.80
C ALA A 198 -7.20 -7.98 -1.33
N LYS A 199 -6.55 -9.14 -1.43
CA LYS A 199 -7.18 -10.42 -1.81
C LYS A 199 -8.28 -10.81 -0.82
N LYS A 200 -7.98 -10.78 0.48
CA LYS A 200 -8.95 -11.14 1.53
C LYS A 200 -10.19 -10.25 1.50
N LEU A 201 -10.01 -8.96 1.24
CA LEU A 201 -11.10 -7.98 1.16
C LEU A 201 -11.79 -7.94 -0.22
N LYS A 202 -11.29 -8.66 -1.22
CA LYS A 202 -11.72 -8.59 -2.63
C LYS A 202 -11.78 -7.14 -3.10
N SER A 203 -10.69 -6.41 -2.86
CA SER A 203 -10.64 -4.97 -3.05
C SER A 203 -10.82 -4.58 -4.53
N ARG A 204 -11.50 -3.46 -4.76
CA ARG A 204 -11.64 -2.90 -6.12
C ARG A 204 -10.30 -2.45 -6.68
N ARG A 205 -9.42 -1.90 -5.84
CA ARG A 205 -8.08 -1.46 -6.20
C ARG A 205 -7.07 -1.83 -5.13
N LEU A 206 -5.90 -2.24 -5.61
CA LEU A 206 -4.65 -2.26 -4.84
C LEU A 206 -3.69 -1.29 -5.52
N LEU A 207 -3.32 -0.19 -4.85
CA LEU A 207 -2.36 0.78 -5.35
C LEU A 207 -1.00 0.50 -4.72
N LEU A 208 0.00 0.17 -5.52
CA LEU A 208 1.38 -0.07 -5.10
C LEU A 208 2.22 1.18 -5.41
N MET A 209 2.35 2.06 -4.42
CA MET A 209 3.20 3.25 -4.54
C MET A 209 4.67 2.84 -4.43
N THR A 210 5.44 3.23 -5.41
CA THR A 210 6.87 2.90 -5.55
C THR A 210 7.64 4.11 -6.10
N ASN A 211 8.90 3.92 -6.48
CA ASN A 211 9.76 4.94 -7.07
C ASN A 211 9.88 4.82 -8.60
N VAL A 212 8.96 4.12 -9.24
CA VAL A 212 8.85 4.03 -10.70
C VAL A 212 7.43 4.36 -11.13
N GLU A 213 7.28 4.93 -12.31
CA GLU A 213 5.96 5.34 -12.83
C GLU A 213 5.05 4.16 -13.15
N GLY A 214 5.62 3.00 -13.43
CA GLY A 214 4.94 1.77 -13.82
C GLY A 214 5.87 0.87 -14.61
N VAL A 215 5.33 0.12 -15.54
CA VAL A 215 6.05 -0.76 -16.47
C VAL A 215 6.24 -0.04 -17.80
N TYR A 216 7.46 -0.08 -18.32
CA TYR A 216 7.78 0.52 -19.61
C TYR A 216 8.00 -0.56 -20.66
N ASP A 217 7.60 -0.28 -21.91
CA ASP A 217 7.93 -1.11 -23.06
C ASP A 217 9.41 -0.91 -23.49
N ASP A 218 9.81 -1.60 -24.56
CA ASP A 218 11.15 -1.52 -25.16
C ASP A 218 11.48 -0.13 -25.72
N GLN A 219 10.46 0.68 -26.06
CA GLN A 219 10.58 2.06 -26.53
C GLN A 219 10.57 3.08 -25.36
N LYS A 220 10.60 2.62 -24.11
CA LYS A 220 10.50 3.44 -22.89
C LYS A 220 9.17 4.21 -22.78
N LYS A 221 8.11 3.72 -23.37
CA LYS A 221 6.77 4.24 -23.19
C LYS A 221 6.08 3.49 -22.05
N LEU A 222 5.40 4.21 -21.18
CA LEU A 222 4.63 3.62 -20.08
C LEU A 222 3.50 2.75 -20.63
N ILE A 223 3.44 1.50 -20.20
CA ILE A 223 2.34 0.59 -20.48
C ILE A 223 1.21 0.92 -19.50
N SER A 224 0.10 1.43 -20.01
CA SER A 224 -1.03 1.84 -19.18
C SER A 224 -1.80 0.67 -18.58
N GLU A 225 -1.87 -0.47 -19.30
CA GLU A 225 -2.60 -1.66 -18.87
C GLU A 225 -1.88 -2.95 -19.26
N ILE A 226 -1.87 -3.93 -18.36
CA ILE A 226 -1.33 -5.28 -18.57
C ILE A 226 -2.41 -6.28 -18.14
N LYS A 227 -2.68 -7.27 -18.98
CA LYS A 227 -3.52 -8.41 -18.61
C LYS A 227 -2.67 -9.54 -18.02
N PRO A 228 -3.18 -10.33 -17.07
CA PRO A 228 -2.46 -11.47 -16.51
C PRO A 228 -1.87 -12.40 -17.57
N LEU A 229 -2.62 -12.68 -18.64
CA LEU A 229 -2.20 -13.54 -19.76
C LEU A 229 -0.99 -13.00 -20.54
N ASP A 230 -0.70 -11.71 -20.49
CA ASP A 230 0.41 -11.10 -21.23
C ASP A 230 1.75 -11.23 -20.47
N LEU A 231 1.72 -11.59 -19.19
CA LEU A 231 2.91 -11.57 -18.33
C LEU A 231 4.06 -12.44 -18.87
N GLU A 232 3.76 -13.67 -19.28
CA GLU A 232 4.79 -14.58 -19.81
C GLU A 232 5.48 -14.00 -21.05
N ASN A 233 4.72 -13.38 -21.96
CA ASN A 233 5.24 -12.73 -23.14
C ASN A 233 6.10 -11.51 -22.77
N LEU A 234 5.66 -10.68 -21.82
CA LEU A 234 6.41 -9.52 -21.36
C LEU A 234 7.76 -9.91 -20.72
N ILE A 235 7.80 -11.03 -20.02
CA ILE A 235 9.07 -11.59 -19.49
C ILE A 235 9.94 -12.13 -20.63
N LYS A 236 9.37 -12.93 -21.54
CA LYS A 236 10.09 -13.52 -22.68
C LYS A 236 10.71 -12.44 -23.59
N TRP A 237 9.99 -11.35 -23.81
CA TRP A 237 10.45 -10.21 -24.63
C TRP A 237 11.34 -9.25 -23.86
N LYS A 238 11.69 -9.57 -22.60
CA LYS A 238 12.52 -8.75 -21.71
C LYS A 238 11.98 -7.33 -21.46
N VAL A 239 10.69 -7.12 -21.62
CA VAL A 239 10.01 -5.90 -21.21
C VAL A 239 9.96 -5.83 -19.68
N VAL A 240 9.63 -6.94 -19.04
CA VAL A 240 9.67 -7.10 -17.59
C VAL A 240 10.93 -7.88 -17.19
N GLN A 241 11.78 -7.28 -16.37
CA GLN A 241 13.08 -7.84 -15.99
C GLN A 241 13.41 -7.64 -14.51
N GLY A 242 14.35 -8.44 -13.99
CA GLY A 242 14.92 -8.27 -12.64
C GLY A 242 13.87 -8.21 -11.55
N GLY A 243 14.01 -7.25 -10.65
CA GLY A 243 13.08 -7.07 -9.50
C GLY A 243 11.65 -6.68 -9.87
N MET A 244 11.37 -6.32 -11.13
CA MET A 244 10.00 -6.05 -11.59
C MET A 244 9.22 -7.36 -11.83
N ILE A 245 9.89 -8.46 -12.17
CA ILE A 245 9.24 -9.77 -12.38
C ILE A 245 8.44 -10.20 -11.14
N PRO A 246 9.04 -10.38 -9.95
CA PRO A 246 8.28 -10.79 -8.77
C PRO A 246 7.21 -9.77 -8.37
N LYS A 247 7.44 -8.48 -8.63
CA LYS A 247 6.43 -7.45 -8.35
C LYS A 247 5.18 -7.64 -9.21
N ILE A 248 5.33 -7.84 -10.53
CA ILE A 248 4.17 -8.03 -11.43
C ILE A 248 3.53 -9.40 -11.19
N GLN A 249 4.30 -10.44 -10.89
CA GLN A 249 3.75 -11.74 -10.49
C GLN A 249 2.83 -11.61 -9.28
N ASN A 250 3.23 -10.85 -8.26
CA ASN A 250 2.39 -10.56 -7.10
C ASN A 250 1.13 -9.75 -7.48
N CYS A 251 1.21 -8.85 -8.47
CA CYS A 251 0.05 -8.12 -8.96
C CYS A 251 -0.93 -9.04 -9.69
N VAL A 252 -0.42 -9.93 -10.54
CA VAL A 252 -1.22 -10.95 -11.27
C VAL A 252 -1.89 -11.89 -10.27
N ASP A 253 -1.14 -12.45 -9.32
CA ASP A 253 -1.69 -13.30 -8.25
C ASP A 253 -2.81 -12.57 -7.48
N ALA A 254 -2.66 -11.29 -7.20
CA ALA A 254 -3.71 -10.53 -6.52
C ALA A 254 -4.98 -10.40 -7.38
N VAL A 255 -4.84 -10.17 -8.69
CA VAL A 255 -5.98 -10.07 -9.62
C VAL A 255 -6.69 -11.42 -9.73
N GLU A 256 -5.97 -12.51 -9.99
CA GLU A 256 -6.50 -13.87 -10.10
C GLU A 256 -7.20 -14.35 -8.82
N ASN A 257 -6.83 -13.77 -7.67
CA ASN A 257 -7.44 -14.05 -6.37
C ASN A 257 -8.47 -12.99 -5.92
N GLY A 258 -9.04 -12.22 -6.86
CA GLY A 258 -10.25 -11.43 -6.67
C GLY A 258 -10.06 -9.93 -6.42
N VAL A 259 -8.85 -9.40 -6.55
CA VAL A 259 -8.63 -7.95 -6.64
C VAL A 259 -8.96 -7.49 -8.05
N ARG A 260 -9.89 -6.54 -8.22
CA ARG A 260 -10.37 -6.15 -9.57
C ARG A 260 -9.37 -5.32 -10.38
N GLY A 261 -8.29 -4.87 -9.76
CA GLY A 261 -7.18 -4.22 -10.45
C GLY A 261 -6.11 -3.78 -9.48
N VAL A 262 -4.86 -4.01 -9.87
CA VAL A 262 -3.66 -3.58 -9.15
C VAL A 262 -2.97 -2.51 -9.98
N VAL A 263 -2.55 -1.42 -9.36
CA VAL A 263 -1.84 -0.34 -10.04
C VAL A 263 -0.47 -0.14 -9.44
N ILE A 264 0.55 -0.14 -10.29
CA ILE A 264 1.90 0.28 -9.93
C ILE A 264 2.02 1.75 -10.33
N LEU A 265 2.34 2.63 -9.36
CA LEU A 265 2.41 4.08 -9.60
C LEU A 265 3.56 4.74 -8.83
N ASP A 266 4.01 5.89 -9.33
CA ASP A 266 5.08 6.67 -8.70
C ASP A 266 4.54 7.48 -7.51
N GLY A 267 4.95 7.08 -6.32
CA GLY A 267 4.57 7.77 -5.08
C GLY A 267 5.23 9.13 -4.89
N ARG A 268 6.19 9.53 -5.75
CA ARG A 268 6.84 10.85 -5.70
C ARG A 268 6.06 11.90 -6.49
N LYS A 269 5.21 11.49 -7.42
CA LYS A 269 4.35 12.42 -8.18
C LYS A 269 3.28 12.99 -7.26
N LEU A 270 3.12 14.30 -7.30
CA LEU A 270 2.08 14.99 -6.54
C LEU A 270 0.70 14.42 -6.89
N HIS A 271 -0.07 14.14 -5.86
CA HIS A 271 -1.45 13.67 -5.97
C HIS A 271 -1.65 12.46 -6.88
N SER A 272 -0.62 11.59 -7.01
CA SER A 272 -0.68 10.40 -7.88
C SER A 272 -1.86 9.48 -7.54
N ILE A 273 -2.23 9.40 -6.26
CA ILE A 273 -3.42 8.66 -5.80
C ILE A 273 -4.70 9.28 -6.34
N LEU A 274 -4.84 10.62 -6.25
CA LEU A 274 -6.02 11.31 -6.76
C LEU A 274 -6.11 11.19 -8.28
N HIS A 275 -4.99 11.29 -9.00
CA HIS A 275 -4.94 11.07 -10.44
C HIS A 275 -5.36 9.65 -10.82
N GLU A 276 -4.94 8.64 -10.07
CA GLU A 276 -5.35 7.25 -10.32
C GLU A 276 -6.85 7.04 -10.07
N ILE A 277 -7.39 7.61 -9.01
CA ILE A 277 -8.78 7.36 -8.61
C ILE A 277 -9.78 8.23 -9.38
N PHE A 278 -9.43 9.47 -9.74
CA PHE A 278 -10.36 10.48 -10.28
C PHE A 278 -10.06 10.89 -11.72
N SER A 279 -9.29 10.11 -12.48
CA SER A 279 -9.12 10.31 -13.93
C SER A 279 -9.31 9.01 -14.71
N ASP A 280 -9.64 9.13 -15.99
CA ASP A 280 -9.76 7.98 -16.90
C ASP A 280 -8.39 7.46 -17.34
N GLN A 281 -7.34 8.31 -17.32
CA GLN A 281 -5.99 7.96 -17.75
C GLN A 281 -5.21 7.21 -16.67
N GLY A 282 -5.59 7.38 -15.39
CA GLY A 282 -4.82 6.87 -14.27
C GLY A 282 -3.48 7.59 -14.08
N SER A 283 -2.58 7.00 -13.30
CA SER A 283 -1.26 7.58 -13.01
C SER A 283 -0.11 6.57 -13.10
N GLY A 284 -0.38 5.33 -13.53
CA GLY A 284 0.61 4.26 -13.56
C GLY A 284 0.26 3.14 -14.53
N THR A 285 0.71 1.92 -14.22
CA THR A 285 0.35 0.69 -14.95
C THR A 285 -0.72 -0.07 -14.18
N LEU A 286 -1.88 -0.24 -14.79
CA LEU A 286 -3.00 -1.04 -14.27
C LEU A 286 -2.85 -2.50 -14.71
N ILE A 287 -2.89 -3.43 -13.76
CA ILE A 287 -2.97 -4.87 -14.01
C ILE A 287 -4.40 -5.32 -13.66
N ARG A 288 -5.12 -5.88 -14.63
CA ARG A 288 -6.48 -6.42 -14.44
C ARG A 288 -6.83 -7.45 -15.51
N GLU A 289 -7.89 -8.22 -15.26
CA GLU A 289 -8.52 -9.09 -16.27
C GLU A 289 -9.17 -8.30 -17.41
#